data_ab1e8048d3e1c33a1e35eca33100ea88
#
_entry.id   ab1e8048d3e1c33a1e35eca33100ea88
#
_cell.length_a   1.000
_cell.length_b   1.000
_cell.length_c   1.000
_cell.angle_alpha   90.00
_cell.angle_beta   90.00
_cell.angle_gamma   90.00
#
_symmetry.space_group_name_H-M   'P 1'
#
loop_
_entity.id
_entity.type
_entity.pdbx_description
1 polymer ?
#
loop_
_entity_poly.entity_id
_entity_poly.type
_entity_poly.pdbx_seq_one_letter_code
_entity_poly.pdbx_strand_id
1 'polypeptide(L)'
;MSIDESKATPTPAGLRAIAPRYDGFILDLWGVLHDGFKPFPGVVDALERLIALGKRICILSNAPRRAADVIQRMGEIGIRPGLYHHVMSSGEETWQHLAHRPDDFYRGLGRACLHIGPPRDDGMLADAGLVPVTDIEAADFILNTGPWGWEEKAEHYEAVMQRGCARGIPMVCANPDLVVHHGGRVAICAGTLAQRYEVLGGTVRWHGKPFPSVYQTCFALLGIADRSRILAIGDSLRTDIAGARGVALDSLLIAGGIHAEEFGLAAGQEPDAALLAAVLSHDENAPRYVMPHFVW
;
A
#
# COMPACT_ATOMS: atom_id res chain seq x y z
N MET A 1 -1.66 -19.42 34.30
CA MET A 1 -0.91 -18.20 33.92
C MET A 1 -1.98 -17.17 33.57
N SER A 2 -2.20 -16.17 34.41
CA SER A 2 -3.14 -15.08 34.12
C SER A 2 -2.52 -14.22 33.02
N ILE A 3 -3.23 -14.12 31.90
CA ILE A 3 -2.90 -13.18 30.85
C ILE A 3 -3.03 -11.78 31.46
N ASP A 4 -1.97 -11.00 31.41
CA ASP A 4 -1.97 -9.62 31.88
C ASP A 4 -2.90 -8.81 30.96
N GLU A 5 -4.13 -8.54 31.40
CA GLU A 5 -5.15 -7.81 30.64
C GLU A 5 -4.71 -6.38 30.27
N SER A 6 -3.62 -5.86 30.86
CA SER A 6 -3.08 -4.52 30.56
C SER A 6 -2.38 -4.44 29.18
N LYS A 7 -2.15 -5.56 28.48
CA LYS A 7 -1.46 -5.64 27.18
C LYS A 7 -2.38 -5.99 26.00
N ALA A 8 -3.67 -6.17 26.21
CA ALA A 8 -4.59 -6.49 25.13
C ALA A 8 -4.76 -5.26 24.20
N THR A 9 -4.59 -5.47 22.89
CA THR A 9 -4.84 -4.41 21.89
C THR A 9 -6.33 -4.06 21.89
N PRO A 10 -6.71 -2.77 22.07
CA PRO A 10 -8.11 -2.36 22.09
C PRO A 10 -8.84 -2.69 20.78
N THR A 11 -10.04 -3.28 20.91
CA THR A 11 -10.93 -3.62 19.79
C THR A 11 -12.20 -2.77 19.87
N PRO A 12 -12.20 -1.54 19.31
CA PRO A 12 -13.39 -0.69 19.30
C PRO A 12 -14.48 -1.30 18.40
N ALA A 13 -15.74 -1.19 18.83
CA ALA A 13 -16.89 -1.69 18.07
C ALA A 13 -17.13 -0.96 16.73
N GLY A 14 -16.53 0.23 16.55
CA GLY A 14 -16.60 1.03 15.33
C GLY A 14 -15.76 2.28 15.45
N LEU A 15 -15.55 2.97 14.32
CA LEU A 15 -14.76 4.19 14.25
C LEU A 15 -15.30 5.30 15.14
N ARG A 16 -16.60 5.34 15.41
CA ARG A 16 -17.26 6.30 16.31
C ARG A 16 -16.53 6.41 17.66
N ALA A 17 -16.04 5.31 18.19
CA ALA A 17 -15.38 5.26 19.50
C ALA A 17 -14.02 5.98 19.53
N ILE A 18 -13.31 6.04 18.40
CA ILE A 18 -11.94 6.53 18.31
C ILE A 18 -11.80 7.79 17.44
N ALA A 19 -12.72 8.04 16.50
CA ALA A 19 -12.68 9.19 15.59
C ALA A 19 -12.53 10.56 16.30
N PRO A 20 -13.09 10.83 17.49
CA PRO A 20 -12.88 12.10 18.18
C PRO A 20 -11.41 12.41 18.55
N ARG A 21 -10.57 11.39 18.60
CA ARG A 21 -9.13 11.54 18.96
C ARG A 21 -8.28 12.02 17.79
N TYR A 22 -8.76 11.90 16.55
CA TYR A 22 -8.00 12.17 15.33
C TYR A 22 -8.70 13.20 14.46
N ASP A 23 -7.90 14.00 13.73
CA ASP A 23 -8.37 14.99 12.77
C ASP A 23 -8.13 14.54 11.32
N GLY A 24 -7.17 13.62 11.14
CA GLY A 24 -6.80 13.05 9.86
C GLY A 24 -6.78 11.53 9.86
N PHE A 25 -7.06 10.97 8.69
CA PHE A 25 -7.08 9.54 8.44
C PHE A 25 -6.29 9.24 7.16
N ILE A 26 -5.34 8.31 7.25
CA ILE A 26 -4.67 7.71 6.10
C ILE A 26 -5.26 6.31 5.98
N LEU A 27 -5.98 6.04 4.89
CA LEU A 27 -6.75 4.81 4.71
C LEU A 27 -6.17 3.98 3.58
N ASP A 28 -5.85 2.72 3.85
CA ASP A 28 -5.66 1.77 2.77
C ASP A 28 -6.95 1.53 2.00
N LEU A 29 -6.82 0.99 0.81
CA LEU A 29 -7.92 0.84 -0.14
C LEU A 29 -8.38 -0.61 -0.25
N TRP A 30 -7.49 -1.51 -0.68
CA TRP A 30 -7.81 -2.92 -0.91
C TRP A 30 -7.84 -3.68 0.41
N GLY A 31 -8.88 -4.47 0.66
CA GLY A 31 -9.03 -5.20 1.94
C GLY A 31 -9.59 -4.36 3.09
N VAL A 32 -9.58 -3.04 2.97
CA VAL A 32 -10.12 -2.09 3.96
C VAL A 32 -11.43 -1.46 3.47
N LEU A 33 -11.41 -0.82 2.30
CA LEU A 33 -12.56 -0.11 1.76
C LEU A 33 -13.33 -0.93 0.73
N HIS A 34 -12.68 -1.82 -0.02
CA HIS A 34 -13.31 -2.64 -1.06
C HIS A 34 -12.58 -3.98 -1.31
N ASP A 35 -13.28 -4.89 -1.99
CA ASP A 35 -12.81 -6.19 -2.45
C ASP A 35 -12.31 -6.21 -3.91
N GLY A 36 -12.20 -5.04 -4.53
CA GLY A 36 -11.86 -4.86 -5.95
C GLY A 36 -13.07 -4.73 -6.86
N PHE A 37 -14.26 -5.11 -6.41
CA PHE A 37 -15.52 -5.09 -7.16
C PHE A 37 -16.55 -4.12 -6.58
N LYS A 38 -16.62 -4.02 -5.26
CA LYS A 38 -17.57 -3.18 -4.52
C LYS A 38 -17.00 -2.76 -3.17
N PRO A 39 -17.52 -1.68 -2.56
CA PRO A 39 -17.19 -1.32 -1.19
C PRO A 39 -17.66 -2.41 -0.22
N PHE A 40 -16.91 -2.61 0.85
CA PHE A 40 -17.40 -3.46 1.95
C PHE A 40 -18.63 -2.82 2.63
N PRO A 41 -19.50 -3.62 3.24
CA PRO A 41 -20.65 -3.11 3.98
C PRO A 41 -20.24 -2.10 5.07
N GLY A 42 -20.92 -0.96 5.12
CA GLY A 42 -20.68 0.10 6.11
C GLY A 42 -19.58 1.11 5.74
N VAL A 43 -18.75 0.84 4.74
CA VAL A 43 -17.63 1.72 4.35
C VAL A 43 -18.12 3.11 3.93
N VAL A 44 -19.10 3.20 3.04
CA VAL A 44 -19.61 4.49 2.55
C VAL A 44 -20.22 5.31 3.68
N ASP A 45 -21.01 4.69 4.57
CA ASP A 45 -21.57 5.35 5.76
C ASP A 45 -20.48 5.87 6.70
N ALA A 46 -19.44 5.06 6.95
CA ALA A 46 -18.32 5.46 7.79
C ALA A 46 -17.54 6.65 7.20
N LEU A 47 -17.27 6.64 5.90
CA LEU A 47 -16.62 7.76 5.21
C LEU A 47 -17.48 9.03 5.24
N GLU A 48 -18.80 8.94 4.95
CA GLU A 48 -19.74 10.07 5.03
C GLU A 48 -19.75 10.70 6.42
N ARG A 49 -19.74 9.89 7.48
CA ARG A 49 -19.72 10.38 8.86
C ARG A 49 -18.39 11.04 9.22
N LEU A 50 -17.26 10.49 8.80
CA LEU A 50 -15.95 11.13 8.98
C LEU A 50 -15.92 12.50 8.30
N ILE A 51 -16.40 12.60 7.06
CA ILE A 51 -16.51 13.89 6.32
C ILE A 51 -17.45 14.86 7.04
N ALA A 52 -18.62 14.41 7.49
CA ALA A 52 -19.57 15.24 8.23
C ALA A 52 -19.00 15.80 9.55
N LEU A 53 -18.07 15.10 10.16
CA LEU A 53 -17.31 15.53 11.34
C LEU A 53 -16.11 16.42 11.02
N GLY A 54 -15.93 16.81 9.75
CA GLY A 54 -14.81 17.65 9.31
C GLY A 54 -13.45 16.96 9.33
N LYS A 55 -13.43 15.62 9.35
CA LYS A 55 -12.18 14.85 9.34
C LYS A 55 -11.56 14.86 7.95
N ARG A 56 -10.22 14.97 7.88
CA ARG A 56 -9.51 14.94 6.61
C ARG A 56 -9.10 13.51 6.28
N ILE A 57 -9.30 13.10 5.04
CA ILE A 57 -9.08 11.74 4.59
C ILE A 57 -8.13 11.73 3.40
N CYS A 58 -7.02 10.98 3.51
CA CYS A 58 -6.12 10.65 2.43
C CYS A 58 -6.16 9.14 2.20
N ILE A 59 -6.54 8.70 1.02
CA ILE A 59 -6.42 7.30 0.61
C ILE A 59 -4.96 7.04 0.26
N LEU A 60 -4.38 5.93 0.76
CA LEU A 60 -3.01 5.52 0.48
C LEU A 60 -2.97 4.07 0.02
N SER A 61 -2.69 3.85 -1.26
CA SER A 61 -2.68 2.53 -1.88
C SER A 61 -1.29 2.15 -2.42
N ASN A 62 -0.92 0.88 -2.32
CA ASN A 62 0.28 0.34 -2.98
C ASN A 62 0.07 0.02 -4.47
N ALA A 63 -1.08 0.39 -5.05
CA ALA A 63 -1.34 0.22 -6.48
C ALA A 63 -0.27 0.94 -7.32
N PRO A 64 0.36 0.26 -8.31
CA PRO A 64 1.39 0.84 -9.17
C PRO A 64 0.80 1.72 -10.29
N ARG A 65 -0.23 2.50 -9.99
CA ARG A 65 -0.99 3.33 -10.93
C ARG A 65 -0.99 4.78 -10.49
N ARG A 66 -1.22 5.69 -11.44
CA ARG A 66 -1.43 7.10 -11.15
C ARG A 66 -2.65 7.30 -10.25
N ALA A 67 -2.60 8.31 -9.40
CA ALA A 67 -3.72 8.63 -8.51
C ALA A 67 -5.04 8.86 -9.27
N ALA A 68 -4.98 9.43 -10.46
CA ALA A 68 -6.15 9.64 -11.32
C ALA A 68 -6.86 8.33 -11.68
N ASP A 69 -6.10 7.27 -12.01
CA ASP A 69 -6.66 5.96 -12.36
C ASP A 69 -7.28 5.27 -11.13
N VAL A 70 -6.66 5.46 -9.95
CA VAL A 70 -7.21 4.96 -8.68
C VAL A 70 -8.52 5.67 -8.36
N ILE A 71 -8.59 6.99 -8.52
CA ILE A 71 -9.81 7.80 -8.33
C ILE A 71 -10.92 7.34 -9.26
N GLN A 72 -10.61 7.16 -10.55
CA GLN A 72 -11.58 6.68 -11.53
C GLN A 72 -12.13 5.32 -11.10
N ARG A 73 -11.25 4.37 -10.76
CA ARG A 73 -11.67 3.02 -10.36
C ARG A 73 -12.51 3.02 -9.08
N MET A 74 -12.14 3.82 -8.08
CA MET A 74 -12.97 3.99 -6.87
C MET A 74 -14.36 4.51 -7.21
N GLY A 75 -14.48 5.48 -8.12
CA GLY A 75 -15.77 6.00 -8.58
C GLY A 75 -16.66 4.93 -9.22
N GLU A 76 -16.06 4.07 -10.08
CA GLU A 76 -16.75 2.96 -10.76
C GLU A 76 -17.34 1.94 -9.78
N ILE A 77 -16.66 1.70 -8.66
CA ILE A 77 -17.11 0.74 -7.63
C ILE A 77 -17.96 1.39 -6.52
N GLY A 78 -18.25 2.71 -6.60
CA GLY A 78 -19.14 3.41 -5.66
C GLY A 78 -18.45 4.20 -4.54
N ILE A 79 -17.13 4.29 -4.50
CA ILE A 79 -16.39 5.19 -3.60
C ILE A 79 -16.12 6.50 -4.36
N ARG A 80 -17.14 7.38 -4.39
CA ARG A 80 -17.12 8.61 -5.21
C ARG A 80 -16.26 9.72 -4.59
N PRO A 81 -15.77 10.68 -5.40
CA PRO A 81 -15.20 11.94 -4.90
C PRO A 81 -16.18 12.63 -3.92
N GLY A 82 -15.63 13.25 -2.86
CA GLY A 82 -16.39 13.81 -1.74
C GLY A 82 -16.43 12.91 -0.50
N LEU A 83 -16.13 11.61 -0.63
CA LEU A 83 -15.95 10.69 0.49
C LEU A 83 -14.51 10.69 1.05
N TYR A 84 -13.60 11.37 0.38
CA TYR A 84 -12.20 11.57 0.74
C TYR A 84 -11.68 12.89 0.17
N HIS A 85 -10.52 13.36 0.63
CA HIS A 85 -9.92 14.63 0.18
C HIS A 85 -8.79 14.39 -0.82
N HIS A 86 -7.97 13.38 -0.59
CA HIS A 86 -6.78 13.12 -1.37
C HIS A 86 -6.62 11.63 -1.64
N VAL A 87 -5.91 11.31 -2.72
CA VAL A 87 -5.46 9.96 -3.05
C VAL A 87 -3.97 10.02 -3.34
N MET A 88 -3.23 9.14 -2.70
CA MET A 88 -1.83 8.85 -2.98
C MET A 88 -1.71 7.37 -3.29
N SER A 89 -0.97 7.05 -4.33
CA SER A 89 -0.63 5.67 -4.66
C SER A 89 0.88 5.51 -4.77
N SER A 90 1.36 4.28 -4.63
CA SER A 90 2.75 3.96 -4.87
C SER A 90 3.19 4.32 -6.30
N GLY A 91 2.32 4.10 -7.29
CA GLY A 91 2.57 4.52 -8.68
C GLY A 91 2.62 6.03 -8.85
N GLU A 92 1.78 6.80 -8.16
CA GLU A 92 1.84 8.25 -8.19
C GLU A 92 3.13 8.78 -7.57
N GLU A 93 3.55 8.25 -6.42
CA GLU A 93 4.82 8.58 -5.80
C GLU A 93 5.99 8.26 -6.73
N THR A 94 5.99 7.07 -7.34
CA THR A 94 7.00 6.65 -8.31
C THR A 94 7.09 7.62 -9.47
N TRP A 95 5.95 7.98 -10.05
CA TRP A 95 5.90 8.94 -11.15
C TRP A 95 6.45 10.31 -10.75
N GLN A 96 6.04 10.84 -9.58
CA GLN A 96 6.54 12.12 -9.08
C GLN A 96 8.07 12.13 -8.96
N HIS A 97 8.66 11.03 -8.47
CA HIS A 97 10.10 10.90 -8.34
C HIS A 97 10.80 10.79 -9.69
N LEU A 98 10.27 10.02 -10.63
CA LEU A 98 10.81 9.87 -11.98
C LEU A 98 10.72 11.16 -12.79
N ALA A 99 9.61 11.90 -12.67
CA ALA A 99 9.38 13.14 -13.39
C ALA A 99 10.19 14.32 -12.81
N HIS A 100 10.20 14.49 -11.48
CA HIS A 100 10.81 15.65 -10.82
C HIS A 100 12.25 15.43 -10.35
N ARG A 101 12.73 14.18 -10.27
CA ARG A 101 14.11 13.81 -9.91
C ARG A 101 14.62 14.48 -8.64
N PRO A 102 13.98 14.27 -7.47
CA PRO A 102 14.18 15.08 -6.27
C PRO A 102 15.54 14.89 -5.60
N ASP A 103 16.17 13.73 -5.77
CA ASP A 103 17.44 13.37 -5.14
C ASP A 103 18.49 12.91 -6.14
N ASP A 104 19.72 12.65 -5.67
CA ASP A 104 20.85 12.25 -6.51
C ASP A 104 20.64 10.91 -7.21
N PHE A 105 19.92 9.98 -6.58
CA PHE A 105 19.58 8.72 -7.22
C PHE A 105 18.77 8.97 -8.51
N TYR A 106 17.68 9.73 -8.42
CA TYR A 106 16.83 10.02 -9.56
C TYR A 106 17.50 10.93 -10.58
N ARG A 107 18.32 11.91 -10.13
CA ARG A 107 19.12 12.75 -11.05
C ARG A 107 20.14 11.94 -11.83
N GLY A 108 20.69 10.87 -11.22
CA GLY A 108 21.63 9.95 -11.85
C GLY A 108 21.00 8.91 -12.78
N LEU A 109 19.67 8.69 -12.70
CA LEU A 109 18.99 7.78 -13.63
C LEU A 109 18.98 8.36 -15.04
N GLY A 110 19.29 7.51 -16.03
CA GLY A 110 19.04 7.81 -17.44
C GLY A 110 17.55 7.91 -17.78
N ARG A 111 17.22 7.83 -19.05
CA ARG A 111 15.82 7.86 -19.52
C ARG A 111 15.37 6.57 -20.19
N ALA A 112 16.31 5.70 -20.60
CA ALA A 112 16.01 4.42 -21.21
C ALA A 112 15.53 3.46 -20.12
N CYS A 113 14.27 3.05 -20.18
CA CYS A 113 13.59 2.30 -19.15
C CYS A 113 13.10 0.95 -19.67
N LEU A 114 13.56 -0.16 -19.05
CA LEU A 114 12.93 -1.45 -19.25
C LEU A 114 11.74 -1.56 -18.27
N HIS A 115 10.53 -1.62 -18.82
CA HIS A 115 9.32 -1.78 -18.02
C HIS A 115 9.00 -3.27 -17.78
N ILE A 116 9.04 -3.69 -16.53
CA ILE A 116 8.46 -4.95 -16.07
C ILE A 116 7.10 -4.60 -15.46
N GLY A 117 6.04 -4.84 -16.25
CA GLY A 117 4.68 -4.48 -15.87
C GLY A 117 3.67 -4.70 -16.99
N PRO A 118 2.38 -4.77 -16.65
CA PRO A 118 1.34 -4.90 -17.65
C PRO A 118 1.18 -3.61 -18.47
N PRO A 119 0.75 -3.70 -19.75
CA PRO A 119 0.63 -2.55 -20.66
C PRO A 119 -0.27 -1.42 -20.14
N ARG A 120 -1.21 -1.71 -19.25
CA ARG A 120 -2.08 -0.70 -18.62
C ARG A 120 -1.32 0.33 -17.77
N ASP A 121 -0.08 0.02 -17.38
CA ASP A 121 0.76 0.90 -16.55
C ASP A 121 1.76 1.72 -17.41
N ASP A 122 1.78 1.54 -18.74
CA ASP A 122 2.69 2.24 -19.69
C ASP A 122 2.50 3.76 -19.69
N GLY A 123 1.32 4.26 -19.35
CA GLY A 123 1.04 5.70 -19.27
C GLY A 123 1.99 6.45 -18.32
N MET A 124 2.45 5.78 -17.27
CA MET A 124 3.44 6.35 -16.32
C MET A 124 4.76 6.72 -16.99
N LEU A 125 5.21 5.92 -17.97
CA LEU A 125 6.48 6.14 -18.67
C LEU A 125 6.45 7.43 -19.49
N ALA A 126 5.43 7.58 -20.33
CA ALA A 126 5.28 8.74 -21.21
C ALA A 126 5.20 10.05 -20.40
N ASP A 127 4.39 10.08 -19.37
CA ASP A 127 4.19 11.24 -18.49
C ASP A 127 5.46 11.63 -17.72
N ALA A 128 6.35 10.66 -17.43
CA ALA A 128 7.64 10.90 -16.78
C ALA A 128 8.77 11.25 -17.78
N GLY A 129 8.47 11.30 -19.08
CA GLY A 129 9.45 11.56 -20.14
C GLY A 129 10.50 10.46 -20.27
N LEU A 130 10.13 9.22 -20.00
CA LEU A 130 10.98 8.05 -20.15
C LEU A 130 10.91 7.50 -21.58
N VAL A 131 11.96 6.80 -21.99
CA VAL A 131 12.08 6.13 -23.28
C VAL A 131 11.99 4.62 -23.03
N PRO A 132 10.86 3.97 -23.36
CA PRO A 132 10.72 2.53 -23.17
C PRO A 132 11.68 1.77 -24.09
N VAL A 133 12.36 0.77 -23.53
CA VAL A 133 13.22 -0.17 -24.27
C VAL A 133 12.78 -1.61 -23.95
N THR A 134 12.99 -2.51 -24.91
CA THR A 134 12.62 -3.92 -24.78
C THR A 134 13.81 -4.82 -24.43
N ASP A 135 15.02 -4.33 -24.62
CA ASP A 135 16.25 -5.05 -24.29
C ASP A 135 16.90 -4.44 -23.05
N ILE A 136 17.19 -5.30 -22.06
CA ILE A 136 17.89 -4.93 -20.84
C ILE A 136 19.26 -4.29 -21.13
N GLU A 137 19.91 -4.65 -22.24
CA GLU A 137 21.21 -4.08 -22.65
C GLU A 137 21.13 -2.60 -23.04
N ALA A 138 19.95 -2.13 -23.45
CA ALA A 138 19.71 -0.73 -23.79
C ALA A 138 19.14 0.08 -22.62
N ALA A 139 18.82 -0.56 -21.47
CA ALA A 139 18.19 0.09 -20.35
C ALA A 139 19.20 0.82 -19.44
N ASP A 140 18.80 1.99 -18.95
CA ASP A 140 19.48 2.69 -17.86
C ASP A 140 19.00 2.20 -16.49
N PHE A 141 17.74 1.75 -16.40
CA PHE A 141 17.13 1.19 -15.20
C PHE A 141 15.91 0.31 -15.53
N ILE A 142 15.44 -0.44 -14.54
CA ILE A 142 14.20 -1.22 -14.60
C ILE A 142 13.11 -0.46 -13.83
N LEU A 143 11.96 -0.19 -14.47
CA LEU A 143 10.73 0.17 -13.76
C LEU A 143 9.89 -1.08 -13.58
N ASN A 144 9.64 -1.45 -12.32
CA ASN A 144 8.88 -2.63 -11.96
C ASN A 144 7.54 -2.21 -11.34
N THR A 145 6.44 -2.37 -12.11
CA THR A 145 5.07 -2.14 -11.65
C THR A 145 4.34 -3.45 -11.33
N GLY A 146 4.94 -4.60 -11.64
CA GLY A 146 4.43 -5.94 -11.37
C GLY A 146 4.72 -6.92 -12.49
N PRO A 147 4.21 -8.15 -12.39
CA PRO A 147 4.33 -9.13 -13.47
C PRO A 147 3.52 -8.72 -14.71
N TRP A 148 3.90 -9.22 -15.87
CA TRP A 148 3.19 -8.98 -17.13
C TRP A 148 1.78 -9.56 -17.14
N GLY A 149 1.53 -10.62 -16.37
CA GLY A 149 0.23 -11.28 -16.26
C GLY A 149 0.00 -11.95 -14.91
N TRP A 150 -1.24 -12.34 -14.66
CA TRP A 150 -1.68 -12.93 -13.39
C TRP A 150 -1.12 -14.33 -13.11
N GLU A 151 -0.74 -15.07 -14.14
CA GLU A 151 -0.21 -16.44 -14.06
C GLU A 151 1.34 -16.45 -14.03
N GLU A 152 1.97 -15.28 -14.04
CA GLU A 152 3.42 -15.16 -14.07
C GLU A 152 4.04 -15.57 -12.73
N LYS A 153 5.25 -16.11 -12.82
CA LYS A 153 6.07 -16.49 -11.66
C LYS A 153 7.38 -15.73 -11.67
N ALA A 154 8.01 -15.57 -10.51
CA ALA A 154 9.27 -14.85 -10.38
C ALA A 154 10.39 -15.42 -11.28
N GLU A 155 10.38 -16.73 -11.50
CA GLU A 155 11.36 -17.43 -12.32
C GLU A 155 11.35 -16.98 -13.78
N HIS A 156 10.22 -16.51 -14.32
CA HIS A 156 10.12 -16.00 -15.69
C HIS A 156 10.98 -14.73 -15.91
N TYR A 157 11.27 -14.00 -14.84
CA TYR A 157 12.05 -12.76 -14.85
C TYR A 157 13.51 -12.94 -14.48
N GLU A 158 13.90 -14.15 -14.06
CA GLU A 158 15.24 -14.43 -13.52
C GLU A 158 16.34 -14.01 -14.48
N ALA A 159 16.26 -14.38 -15.77
CA ALA A 159 17.30 -14.10 -16.75
C ALA A 159 17.47 -12.58 -16.98
N VAL A 160 16.38 -11.81 -17.07
CA VAL A 160 16.45 -10.36 -17.27
C VAL A 160 16.98 -9.67 -16.02
N MET A 161 16.60 -10.15 -14.82
CA MET A 161 17.09 -9.61 -13.55
C MET A 161 18.58 -9.88 -13.35
N GLN A 162 19.07 -11.10 -13.66
CA GLN A 162 20.50 -11.44 -13.59
C GLN A 162 21.35 -10.56 -14.53
N ARG A 163 20.87 -10.34 -15.76
CA ARG A 163 21.54 -9.44 -16.70
C ARG A 163 21.55 -7.99 -16.22
N GLY A 164 20.43 -7.51 -15.66
CA GLY A 164 20.35 -6.18 -15.06
C GLY A 164 21.32 -6.00 -13.89
N CYS A 165 21.40 -6.98 -13.00
CA CYS A 165 22.38 -7.00 -11.88
C CYS A 165 23.83 -7.01 -12.40
N ALA A 166 24.14 -7.84 -13.40
CA ALA A 166 25.49 -7.91 -13.98
C ALA A 166 25.94 -6.57 -14.60
N ARG A 167 25.00 -5.78 -15.10
CA ARG A 167 25.24 -4.42 -15.60
C ARG A 167 25.23 -3.33 -14.52
N GLY A 168 24.84 -3.68 -13.29
CA GLY A 168 24.73 -2.73 -12.18
C GLY A 168 23.61 -1.69 -12.35
N ILE A 169 22.59 -1.96 -13.19
CA ILE A 169 21.47 -1.02 -13.34
C ILE A 169 20.50 -1.13 -12.17
N PRO A 170 19.92 -0.02 -11.68
CA PRO A 170 18.98 -0.08 -10.57
C PRO A 170 17.58 -0.47 -11.03
N MET A 171 16.77 -0.94 -10.05
CA MET A 171 15.35 -1.14 -10.22
C MET A 171 14.58 -0.11 -9.39
N VAL A 172 13.55 0.50 -9.98
CA VAL A 172 12.53 1.31 -9.28
C VAL A 172 11.27 0.46 -9.14
N CYS A 173 10.91 0.14 -7.91
CA CYS A 173 9.74 -0.69 -7.60
C CYS A 173 8.55 0.19 -7.23
N ALA A 174 7.50 0.15 -8.03
CA ALA A 174 6.30 0.96 -7.90
C ALA A 174 5.17 0.29 -7.09
N ASN A 175 5.40 -0.91 -6.57
CA ASN A 175 4.46 -1.62 -5.69
C ASN A 175 5.22 -2.58 -4.77
N PRO A 176 5.35 -2.27 -3.47
CA PRO A 176 6.12 -3.11 -2.54
C PRO A 176 5.37 -4.33 -2.00
N ASP A 177 4.11 -4.54 -2.40
CA ASP A 177 3.38 -5.75 -2.03
C ASP A 177 4.03 -6.98 -2.67
N LEU A 178 4.08 -8.08 -1.92
CA LEU A 178 4.65 -9.33 -2.41
C LEU A 178 3.63 -10.10 -3.24
N VAL A 179 2.41 -10.17 -2.73
CA VAL A 179 1.30 -10.90 -3.35
C VAL A 179 0.01 -10.11 -3.25
N VAL A 180 -0.95 -10.47 -4.09
CA VAL A 180 -2.33 -9.97 -4.03
C VAL A 180 -3.30 -11.13 -4.19
N HIS A 181 -4.40 -11.07 -3.43
CA HIS A 181 -5.52 -11.99 -3.58
C HIS A 181 -6.51 -11.42 -4.59
N HIS A 182 -6.73 -12.10 -5.71
CA HIS A 182 -7.64 -11.66 -6.76
C HIS A 182 -8.45 -12.84 -7.30
N GLY A 183 -9.78 -12.78 -7.17
CA GLY A 183 -10.67 -13.83 -7.69
C GLY A 183 -10.41 -15.23 -7.11
N GLY A 184 -10.03 -15.31 -5.81
CA GLY A 184 -9.70 -16.59 -5.15
C GLY A 184 -8.33 -17.16 -5.50
N ARG A 185 -7.49 -16.42 -6.20
CA ARG A 185 -6.10 -16.80 -6.54
C ARG A 185 -5.11 -15.84 -5.90
N VAL A 186 -3.92 -16.36 -5.61
CA VAL A 186 -2.77 -15.56 -5.16
C VAL A 186 -1.87 -15.31 -6.36
N ALA A 187 -1.59 -14.05 -6.64
CA ALA A 187 -0.66 -13.63 -7.69
C ALA A 187 0.50 -12.84 -7.07
N ILE A 188 1.70 -12.97 -7.65
CA ILE A 188 2.85 -12.18 -7.22
C ILE A 188 2.67 -10.71 -7.63
N CYS A 189 3.27 -9.80 -6.86
CA CYS A 189 3.35 -8.38 -7.15
C CYS A 189 4.80 -7.95 -7.45
N ALA A 190 4.99 -6.66 -7.75
CA ALA A 190 6.31 -6.11 -8.04
C ALA A 190 7.29 -6.31 -6.89
N GLY A 191 6.82 -6.26 -5.63
CA GLY A 191 7.67 -6.48 -4.46
C GLY A 191 8.37 -7.83 -4.47
N THR A 192 7.74 -8.91 -4.93
CA THR A 192 8.38 -10.22 -5.06
C THR A 192 9.57 -10.17 -6.03
N LEU A 193 9.40 -9.52 -7.18
CA LEU A 193 10.47 -9.36 -8.17
C LEU A 193 11.58 -8.46 -7.64
N ALA A 194 11.23 -7.40 -6.93
CA ALA A 194 12.19 -6.46 -6.35
C ALA A 194 13.04 -7.11 -5.25
N GLN A 195 12.43 -7.88 -4.35
CA GLN A 195 13.18 -8.68 -3.36
C GLN A 195 14.13 -9.68 -4.04
N ARG A 196 13.65 -10.34 -5.10
CA ARG A 196 14.50 -11.24 -5.86
C ARG A 196 15.68 -10.51 -6.49
N TYR A 197 15.47 -9.30 -7.01
CA TYR A 197 16.52 -8.46 -7.57
C TYR A 197 17.59 -8.09 -6.53
N GLU A 198 17.18 -7.74 -5.30
CA GLU A 198 18.11 -7.49 -4.19
C GLU A 198 18.92 -8.75 -3.81
N VAL A 199 18.27 -9.93 -3.76
CA VAL A 199 18.97 -11.22 -3.51
C VAL A 199 20.02 -11.52 -4.58
N LEU A 200 19.80 -11.09 -5.82
CA LEU A 200 20.78 -11.20 -6.91
C LEU A 200 21.90 -10.15 -6.82
N GLY A 201 21.86 -9.24 -5.84
CA GLY A 201 22.85 -8.17 -5.64
C GLY A 201 22.48 -6.85 -6.34
N GLY A 202 21.27 -6.73 -6.87
CA GLY A 202 20.78 -5.50 -7.50
C GLY A 202 20.38 -4.43 -6.49
N THR A 203 20.41 -3.18 -6.92
CA THR A 203 19.92 -2.04 -6.11
C THR A 203 18.46 -1.77 -6.44
N VAL A 204 17.61 -1.65 -5.41
CA VAL A 204 16.18 -1.33 -5.56
C VAL A 204 15.87 0.00 -4.87
N ARG A 205 15.13 0.86 -5.58
CA ARG A 205 14.44 2.01 -4.98
C ARG A 205 12.96 1.66 -4.83
N TRP A 206 12.52 1.60 -3.59
CA TRP A 206 11.16 1.22 -3.24
C TRP A 206 10.24 2.43 -3.10
N HIS A 207 8.98 2.29 -3.52
CA HIS A 207 7.90 3.26 -3.34
C HIS A 207 6.67 2.64 -2.68
N GLY A 208 5.90 3.46 -1.97
CA GLY A 208 4.69 3.05 -1.27
C GLY A 208 4.92 2.60 0.18
N LYS A 209 3.89 2.02 0.80
CA LYS A 209 3.95 1.48 2.17
C LYS A 209 4.85 0.23 2.21
N PRO A 210 5.73 0.06 3.21
CA PRO A 210 5.83 0.79 4.48
C PRO A 210 6.83 1.97 4.45
N PHE A 211 7.33 2.42 3.32
CA PHE A 211 8.41 3.39 3.24
C PHE A 211 7.96 4.79 3.66
N PRO A 212 8.77 5.52 4.47
CA PRO A 212 8.35 6.80 5.04
C PRO A 212 8.02 7.90 4.03
N SER A 213 8.63 7.87 2.82
CA SER A 213 8.46 8.92 1.80
C SER A 213 6.99 9.13 1.41
N VAL A 214 6.24 8.06 1.21
CA VAL A 214 4.82 8.15 0.83
C VAL A 214 3.96 8.75 1.94
N TYR A 215 4.30 8.48 3.21
CA TYR A 215 3.62 9.10 4.36
C TYR A 215 3.91 10.59 4.48
N GLN A 216 5.15 11.05 4.17
CA GLN A 216 5.47 12.48 4.17
C GLN A 216 4.58 13.24 3.16
N THR A 217 4.35 12.64 1.99
CA THR A 217 3.42 13.20 1.00
C THR A 217 1.98 13.24 1.54
N CYS A 218 1.51 12.17 2.20
CA CYS A 218 0.19 12.15 2.83
C CYS A 218 0.06 13.24 3.92
N PHE A 219 1.10 13.47 4.73
CA PHE A 219 1.08 14.55 5.73
C PHE A 219 0.96 15.94 5.10
N ALA A 220 1.70 16.19 4.01
CA ALA A 220 1.59 17.44 3.28
C ALA A 220 0.18 17.65 2.69
N LEU A 221 -0.41 16.60 2.13
CA LEU A 221 -1.77 16.62 1.59
C LEU A 221 -2.83 16.84 2.68
N LEU A 222 -2.71 16.17 3.82
CA LEU A 222 -3.63 16.34 4.94
C LEU A 222 -3.53 17.73 5.58
N GLY A 223 -2.35 18.34 5.61
CA GLY A 223 -2.13 19.67 6.19
C GLY A 223 -2.38 19.73 7.70
N ILE A 224 -2.20 18.61 8.43
CA ILE A 224 -2.37 18.52 9.88
C ILE A 224 -0.99 18.58 10.53
N ALA A 225 -0.77 19.61 11.34
CA ALA A 225 0.54 19.85 11.95
C ALA A 225 0.88 18.81 13.04
N ASP A 226 -0.09 18.48 13.88
CA ASP A 226 0.07 17.48 14.94
C ASP A 226 -0.18 16.07 14.41
N ARG A 227 0.90 15.35 14.15
CA ARG A 227 0.82 13.97 13.61
C ARG A 227 0.18 12.97 14.58
N SER A 228 0.20 13.24 15.89
CA SER A 228 -0.50 12.39 16.87
C SER A 228 -2.03 12.42 16.69
N ARG A 229 -2.54 13.37 15.90
CA ARG A 229 -3.94 13.51 15.52
C ARG A 229 -4.26 12.87 14.15
N ILE A 230 -3.35 12.05 13.61
CA ILE A 230 -3.54 11.28 12.38
C ILE A 230 -3.55 9.80 12.72
N LEU A 231 -4.55 9.07 12.20
CA LEU A 231 -4.67 7.62 12.33
C LEU A 231 -4.44 6.98 10.96
N ALA A 232 -3.52 6.01 10.89
CA ALA A 232 -3.37 5.13 9.74
C ALA A 232 -4.27 3.90 9.90
N ILE A 233 -5.02 3.52 8.86
CA ILE A 233 -5.91 2.34 8.88
C ILE A 233 -5.57 1.47 7.67
N GLY A 234 -5.27 0.20 7.93
CA GLY A 234 -4.92 -0.77 6.89
C GLY A 234 -5.18 -2.20 7.34
N ASP A 235 -4.98 -3.15 6.44
CA ASP A 235 -5.17 -4.57 6.72
C ASP A 235 -3.87 -5.38 6.76
N SER A 236 -2.75 -4.79 6.37
CA SER A 236 -1.47 -5.49 6.29
C SER A 236 -0.52 -5.08 7.41
N LEU A 237 -0.09 -6.04 8.23
CA LEU A 237 0.94 -5.84 9.25
C LEU A 237 2.26 -5.39 8.63
N ARG A 238 2.63 -5.94 7.47
CA ARG A 238 3.89 -5.69 6.79
C ARG A 238 3.97 -4.30 6.13
N THR A 239 2.89 -3.76 5.64
CA THR A 239 2.88 -2.51 4.89
C THR A 239 2.21 -1.37 5.64
N ASP A 240 0.95 -1.53 6.05
CA ASP A 240 0.19 -0.47 6.70
C ASP A 240 0.65 -0.20 8.12
N ILE A 241 0.71 -1.27 8.93
CA ILE A 241 1.02 -1.13 10.35
C ILE A 241 2.52 -0.83 10.55
N ALA A 242 3.38 -1.56 9.84
CA ALA A 242 4.82 -1.28 9.84
C ALA A 242 5.13 0.14 9.34
N GLY A 243 4.46 0.60 8.29
CA GLY A 243 4.64 1.93 7.74
C GLY A 243 4.18 3.04 8.70
N ALA A 244 3.01 2.87 9.31
CA ALA A 244 2.50 3.79 10.33
C ALA A 244 3.47 3.90 11.51
N ARG A 245 3.98 2.76 12.01
CA ARG A 245 5.01 2.73 13.05
C ARG A 245 6.29 3.44 12.63
N GLY A 246 6.75 3.21 11.40
CA GLY A 246 7.97 3.82 10.86
C GLY A 246 7.94 5.35 10.81
N VAL A 247 6.75 5.94 10.88
CA VAL A 247 6.53 7.40 10.93
C VAL A 247 5.87 7.86 12.23
N ALA A 248 5.84 7.01 13.26
CA ALA A 248 5.29 7.27 14.60
C ALA A 248 3.81 7.69 14.62
N LEU A 249 2.99 7.07 13.76
CA LEU A 249 1.54 7.21 13.78
C LEU A 249 0.88 6.11 14.63
N ASP A 250 -0.24 6.44 15.25
CA ASP A 250 -1.20 5.45 15.70
C ASP A 250 -1.77 4.69 14.50
N SER A 251 -2.00 3.38 14.65
CA SER A 251 -2.57 2.55 13.60
C SER A 251 -3.77 1.73 14.06
N LEU A 252 -4.67 1.46 13.13
CA LEU A 252 -5.80 0.55 13.26
C LEU A 252 -5.66 -0.57 12.21
N LEU A 253 -5.60 -1.81 12.68
CA LEU A 253 -5.62 -2.99 11.81
C LEU A 253 -7.07 -3.42 11.52
N ILE A 254 -7.40 -3.59 10.26
CA ILE A 254 -8.64 -4.24 9.81
C ILE A 254 -8.37 -5.73 9.65
N ALA A 255 -8.83 -6.51 10.61
CA ALA A 255 -8.56 -7.94 10.68
C ALA A 255 -9.25 -8.76 9.57
N GLY A 256 -10.33 -8.23 8.99
CA GLY A 256 -11.08 -8.87 7.89
C GLY A 256 -10.46 -8.72 6.50
N GLY A 257 -9.25 -8.16 6.38
CA GLY A 257 -8.50 -8.03 5.15
C GLY A 257 -7.59 -9.23 4.86
N ILE A 258 -6.33 -8.96 4.49
CA ILE A 258 -5.38 -10.00 4.03
C ILE A 258 -5.06 -11.06 5.08
N HIS A 259 -5.18 -10.74 6.37
CA HIS A 259 -4.91 -11.64 7.49
C HIS A 259 -6.17 -12.35 8.06
N ALA A 260 -7.33 -12.27 7.38
CA ALA A 260 -8.58 -12.80 7.90
C ALA A 260 -8.51 -14.28 8.31
N GLU A 261 -7.85 -15.12 7.49
CA GLU A 261 -7.66 -16.55 7.78
C GLU A 261 -6.76 -16.77 9.00
N GLU A 262 -5.69 -15.99 9.13
CA GLU A 262 -4.73 -16.07 10.26
C GLU A 262 -5.41 -15.72 11.61
N PHE A 263 -6.39 -14.82 11.57
CA PHE A 263 -7.17 -14.42 12.74
C PHE A 263 -8.43 -15.28 12.96
N GLY A 264 -8.62 -16.35 12.15
CA GLY A 264 -9.80 -17.22 12.24
C GLY A 264 -11.11 -16.49 11.95
N LEU A 265 -11.07 -15.39 11.19
CA LEU A 265 -12.21 -14.53 10.94
C LEU A 265 -13.09 -15.10 9.81
N ALA A 266 -14.27 -15.63 10.19
CA ALA A 266 -15.30 -15.93 9.22
C ALA A 266 -16.20 -14.70 8.96
N ALA A 267 -16.90 -14.69 7.82
CA ALA A 267 -17.77 -13.57 7.46
C ALA A 267 -18.77 -13.20 8.56
N GLY A 268 -18.72 -11.94 9.03
CA GLY A 268 -19.61 -11.42 10.07
C GLY A 268 -19.26 -11.82 11.51
N GLN A 269 -18.08 -12.36 11.74
CA GLN A 269 -17.59 -12.72 13.07
C GLN A 269 -16.52 -11.73 13.57
N GLU A 270 -16.25 -11.75 14.86
CA GLU A 270 -15.09 -11.10 15.47
C GLU A 270 -13.84 -12.00 15.32
N PRO A 271 -12.63 -11.43 15.28
CA PRO A 271 -11.39 -12.19 15.27
C PRO A 271 -11.29 -13.08 16.53
N ASP A 272 -10.73 -14.29 16.38
CA ASP A 272 -10.41 -15.11 17.54
C ASP A 272 -9.35 -14.41 18.39
N ALA A 273 -9.68 -14.12 19.64
CA ALA A 273 -8.82 -13.35 20.54
C ALA A 273 -7.47 -14.02 20.80
N ALA A 274 -7.41 -15.36 20.81
CA ALA A 274 -6.18 -16.10 21.06
C ALA A 274 -5.28 -16.07 19.81
N LEU A 275 -5.86 -16.26 18.61
CA LEU A 275 -5.12 -16.15 17.35
C LEU A 275 -4.63 -14.72 17.14
N LEU A 276 -5.47 -13.72 17.39
CA LEU A 276 -5.08 -12.31 17.29
C LEU A 276 -3.90 -12.00 18.23
N ALA A 277 -3.99 -12.41 19.50
CA ALA A 277 -2.92 -12.22 20.47
C ALA A 277 -1.64 -12.96 20.06
N ALA A 278 -1.75 -14.17 19.54
CA ALA A 278 -0.59 -14.95 19.06
C ALA A 278 0.12 -14.25 17.91
N VAL A 279 -0.60 -13.83 16.87
CA VAL A 279 -0.02 -13.13 15.71
C VAL A 279 0.62 -11.82 16.15
N LEU A 280 -0.10 -10.98 16.93
CA LEU A 280 0.41 -9.67 17.34
C LEU A 280 1.56 -9.76 18.35
N SER A 281 1.67 -10.83 19.13
CA SER A 281 2.78 -11.00 20.09
C SER A 281 4.12 -11.25 19.40
N HIS A 282 4.11 -11.75 18.18
CA HIS A 282 5.30 -12.02 17.37
C HIS A 282 5.63 -10.88 16.39
N ASP A 283 4.74 -9.90 16.26
CA ASP A 283 4.96 -8.77 15.37
C ASP A 283 5.40 -7.53 16.16
N GLU A 284 6.59 -7.05 15.85
CA GLU A 284 7.10 -5.79 16.42
C GLU A 284 6.24 -4.57 16.03
N ASN A 285 5.38 -4.72 15.03
CA ASN A 285 4.50 -3.67 14.51
C ASN A 285 3.08 -3.74 15.10
N ALA A 286 2.92 -4.12 16.38
CA ALA A 286 1.59 -4.20 16.99
C ALA A 286 0.78 -2.89 16.77
N PRO A 287 -0.44 -2.98 16.21
CA PRO A 287 -1.30 -1.83 15.99
C PRO A 287 -1.84 -1.27 17.32
N ARG A 288 -2.21 0.02 17.34
CA ARG A 288 -2.89 0.60 18.51
C ARG A 288 -4.30 0.06 18.70
N TYR A 289 -4.99 -0.22 17.60
CA TYR A 289 -6.36 -0.77 17.59
C TYR A 289 -6.50 -1.88 16.57
N VAL A 290 -7.49 -2.76 16.81
CA VAL A 290 -7.93 -3.76 15.84
C VAL A 290 -9.45 -3.68 15.69
N MET A 291 -9.95 -3.77 14.47
CA MET A 291 -11.38 -3.93 14.17
C MET A 291 -11.56 -5.02 13.11
N PRO A 292 -12.67 -5.77 13.13
CA PRO A 292 -12.93 -6.75 12.08
C PRO A 292 -13.13 -6.10 10.71
N HIS A 293 -13.86 -4.97 10.66
CA HIS A 293 -14.21 -4.26 9.43
C HIS A 293 -14.19 -2.75 9.62
N PHE A 294 -14.04 -2.00 8.50
CA PHE A 294 -14.11 -0.55 8.49
C PHE A 294 -15.57 -0.10 8.57
N VAL A 295 -16.07 0.11 9.79
CA VAL A 295 -17.46 0.52 10.08
C VAL A 295 -17.50 1.66 11.09
N TRP A 296 -18.65 2.35 11.14
CA TRP A 296 -18.86 3.48 12.08
C TRP A 296 -19.23 2.99 13.52
#